data_93440899a11f74e4f0477cc2def8650e
#
_entry.id   93440899a11f74e4f0477cc2def8650e
#
_cell.length_a   1.000
_cell.length_b   1.000
_cell.length_c   1.000
_cell.angle_alpha   90.00
_cell.angle_beta   90.00
_cell.angle_gamma   90.00
#
_symmetry.space_group_name_H-M   'P 1'
#
loop_
_entity.id
_entity.type
_entity.pdbx_description
1 polymer ?
#
loop_
_entity_poly.entity_id
_entity_poly.type
_entity_poly.pdbx_seq_one_letter_code
_entity_poly.pdbx_strand_id
1 'polypeptide(L)'
;MEEISNMNFDHLSFSTFMKRLSNWVLNDGIDMGVKLIIGVLVIAIGFKIINNISKKFLKFAELKAVDVTIVKFLKSCINISLKCILLLIIIGGYWDVKLTGLAAILASAGVAVGLALQGSLSNFAGGFIILFLRPFKVGDYIQAAGFEGTVEQIGVFYTNLATIDNKLVMIPNGTLSNGSLINYSAKETRRVDLVFSVSYDSDLLKVRRVLKEIVDKHKLILQKPEPFIGLIHQNASSLDFTVRVWVKNSDYWTVYFDLLESVKNRFDEEHIDIPYPQMDLHLKNIKAVSYTHLRAHET
;
A
#
# COMPACT_ATOMS: atom_id res chain seq x y z
N MET A 1 -27.41 20.65 47.33
CA MET A 1 -28.22 21.82 46.97
C MET A 1 -29.68 21.72 47.45
N GLU A 2 -30.18 20.55 47.80
CA GLU A 2 -31.52 20.40 48.40
C GLU A 2 -31.63 20.91 49.84
N GLU A 3 -30.56 20.97 50.64
CA GLU A 3 -30.63 21.52 52.00
C GLU A 3 -30.68 23.04 52.09
N ILE A 4 -30.38 23.76 51.03
CA ILE A 4 -30.43 25.23 51.03
C ILE A 4 -31.85 25.74 50.68
N SER A 5 -32.70 24.93 50.02
CA SER A 5 -34.08 25.33 49.65
C SER A 5 -35.07 25.26 50.79
N ASN A 6 -34.76 24.60 51.88
CA ASN A 6 -35.62 24.45 53.08
C ASN A 6 -35.20 25.32 54.27
N MET A 7 -34.40 26.36 54.08
CA MET A 7 -34.09 27.30 55.15
C MET A 7 -35.20 28.30 55.29
N ASN A 8 -36.02 28.07 56.34
CA ASN A 8 -36.99 29.02 56.85
C ASN A 8 -36.23 30.20 57.50
N PHE A 9 -36.18 31.34 56.83
CA PHE A 9 -35.31 32.48 57.19
C PHE A 9 -35.80 33.27 58.42
N ASP A 10 -36.94 32.93 59.01
CA ASP A 10 -37.57 33.75 60.05
C ASP A 10 -37.05 33.61 61.52
N HIS A 11 -36.11 32.69 61.76
CA HIS A 11 -35.56 32.50 63.14
C HIS A 11 -34.06 32.21 63.19
N LEU A 12 -33.25 32.70 62.28
CA LEU A 12 -31.81 32.57 62.35
C LEU A 12 -31.20 33.64 63.23
N SER A 13 -31.06 33.35 64.59
CA SER A 13 -30.17 34.13 65.44
C SER A 13 -28.77 34.16 64.79
N PHE A 14 -28.13 35.33 64.73
CA PHE A 14 -26.79 35.55 64.19
C PHE A 14 -25.80 34.55 64.82
N SER A 15 -26.00 34.16 66.11
CA SER A 15 -25.20 33.14 66.77
C SER A 15 -25.33 31.74 66.16
N THR A 16 -26.49 31.36 65.67
CA THR A 16 -26.70 30.04 65.00
C THR A 16 -26.09 30.02 63.61
N PHE A 17 -26.16 31.14 62.89
CA PHE A 17 -25.48 31.30 61.59
C PHE A 17 -23.95 31.20 61.76
N MET A 18 -23.39 31.91 62.74
CA MET A 18 -21.95 31.89 63.05
C MET A 18 -21.48 30.49 63.49
N LYS A 19 -22.26 29.76 64.27
CA LYS A 19 -21.93 28.36 64.68
C LYS A 19 -21.99 27.42 63.41
N ARG A 20 -22.96 27.53 62.54
CA ARG A 20 -23.02 26.73 61.33
C ARG A 20 -21.86 27.06 60.38
N LEU A 21 -21.56 28.35 60.19
CA LEU A 21 -20.41 28.78 59.40
C LEU A 21 -19.07 28.28 59.98
N SER A 22 -18.88 28.39 61.31
CA SER A 22 -17.68 27.90 61.94
C SER A 22 -17.51 26.38 61.84
N ASN A 23 -18.61 25.63 61.99
CA ASN A 23 -18.59 24.19 61.87
C ASN A 23 -18.32 23.76 60.39
N TRP A 24 -18.91 24.47 59.42
CA TRP A 24 -18.61 24.23 58.02
C TRP A 24 -17.16 24.57 57.67
N VAL A 25 -16.64 25.71 58.13
CA VAL A 25 -15.24 26.11 57.92
C VAL A 25 -14.27 25.12 58.58
N LEU A 26 -14.56 24.67 59.80
CA LEU A 26 -13.67 23.80 60.56
C LEU A 26 -13.67 22.34 60.09
N ASN A 27 -14.80 21.82 59.65
CA ASN A 27 -14.91 20.43 59.23
C ASN A 27 -14.76 20.27 57.70
N ASP A 28 -15.58 20.98 56.92
CA ASP A 28 -15.60 20.80 55.48
C ASP A 28 -14.59 21.70 54.73
N GLY A 29 -14.39 22.94 55.24
CA GLY A 29 -13.50 23.92 54.62
C GLY A 29 -12.02 23.57 54.78
N ILE A 30 -11.62 23.07 55.97
CA ILE A 30 -10.23 22.62 56.22
C ILE A 30 -9.94 21.37 55.39
N ASP A 31 -10.85 20.39 55.37
CA ASP A 31 -10.71 19.17 54.59
C ASP A 31 -10.60 19.45 53.08
N MET A 32 -11.44 20.35 52.60
CA MET A 32 -11.41 20.80 51.18
C MET A 32 -10.12 21.56 50.87
N GLY A 33 -9.65 22.42 51.80
CA GLY A 33 -8.38 23.13 51.65
C GLY A 33 -7.16 22.19 51.60
N VAL A 34 -7.11 21.20 52.50
CA VAL A 34 -6.07 20.18 52.52
C VAL A 34 -6.08 19.34 51.24
N LYS A 35 -7.25 18.89 50.80
CA LYS A 35 -7.40 18.16 49.52
C LYS A 35 -6.93 19.00 48.32
N LEU A 36 -7.21 20.30 48.30
CA LEU A 36 -6.77 21.20 47.26
C LEU A 36 -5.25 21.34 47.21
N ILE A 37 -4.61 21.55 48.40
CA ILE A 37 -3.16 21.69 48.52
C ILE A 37 -2.46 20.40 48.06
N ILE A 38 -2.93 19.24 48.54
CA ILE A 38 -2.34 17.94 48.16
C ILE A 38 -2.52 17.71 46.66
N GLY A 39 -3.71 18.00 46.08
CA GLY A 39 -3.95 17.87 44.63
C GLY A 39 -3.01 18.74 43.81
N VAL A 40 -2.81 19.99 44.18
CA VAL A 40 -1.86 20.90 43.51
C VAL A 40 -0.42 20.39 43.63
N LEU A 41 -0.02 19.87 44.76
CA LEU A 41 1.30 19.26 44.97
C LEU A 41 1.50 18.04 44.06
N VAL A 42 0.52 17.16 43.97
CA VAL A 42 0.57 15.97 43.08
C VAL A 42 0.65 16.39 41.61
N ILE A 43 -0.10 17.42 41.19
CA ILE A 43 -0.02 17.98 39.83
C ILE A 43 1.39 18.53 39.55
N ALA A 44 1.95 19.31 40.48
CA ALA A 44 3.28 19.91 40.30
C ALA A 44 4.38 18.84 40.20
N ILE A 45 4.33 17.82 41.08
CA ILE A 45 5.26 16.69 41.04
C ILE A 45 5.08 15.90 39.74
N GLY A 46 3.84 15.59 39.35
CA GLY A 46 3.52 14.88 38.09
C GLY A 46 4.01 15.62 36.87
N PHE A 47 3.81 16.94 36.78
CA PHE A 47 4.34 17.76 35.67
C PHE A 47 5.86 17.75 35.61
N LYS A 48 6.54 17.76 36.79
CA LYS A 48 8.00 17.66 36.85
C LYS A 48 8.49 16.31 36.33
N ILE A 49 7.81 15.21 36.70
CA ILE A 49 8.11 13.85 36.24
C ILE A 49 7.90 13.76 34.73
N ILE A 50 6.75 14.22 34.22
CA ILE A 50 6.43 14.22 32.76
C ILE A 50 7.48 15.01 31.97
N ASN A 51 7.86 16.19 32.45
CA ASN A 51 8.88 17.01 31.82
C ASN A 51 10.25 16.32 31.81
N ASN A 52 10.63 15.60 32.87
CA ASN A 52 11.88 14.84 32.92
C ASN A 52 11.87 13.64 31.95
N ILE A 53 10.76 12.90 31.86
CA ILE A 53 10.60 11.80 30.91
C ILE A 53 10.70 12.35 29.49
N SER A 54 10.00 13.44 29.18
CA SER A 54 10.03 14.09 27.87
C SER A 54 11.42 14.60 27.49
N LYS A 55 12.23 15.07 28.45
CA LYS A 55 13.63 15.47 28.23
C LYS A 55 14.54 14.27 27.91
N LYS A 56 14.36 13.15 28.63
CA LYS A 56 15.11 11.91 28.38
C LYS A 56 14.80 11.34 27.00
N PHE A 57 13.51 11.37 26.59
CA PHE A 57 13.08 10.97 25.26
C PHE A 57 13.76 11.82 24.17
N LEU A 58 13.84 13.14 24.37
CA LEU A 58 14.52 14.03 23.41
C LEU A 58 16.00 13.64 23.23
N LYS A 59 16.74 13.46 24.34
CA LYS A 59 18.15 13.06 24.28
C LYS A 59 18.38 11.72 23.58
N PHE A 60 17.50 10.76 23.81
CA PHE A 60 17.59 9.44 23.14
C PHE A 60 17.32 9.53 21.64
N ALA A 61 16.38 10.37 21.23
CA ALA A 61 16.04 10.56 19.82
C ALA A 61 17.13 11.36 19.06
N GLU A 62 17.77 12.33 19.69
CA GLU A 62 18.92 13.08 19.14
C GLU A 62 20.11 12.17 18.84
N LEU A 63 20.34 11.12 19.64
CA LEU A 63 21.41 10.14 19.41
C LEU A 63 21.20 9.26 18.17
N LYS A 64 19.97 9.21 17.62
CA LYS A 64 19.60 8.39 16.45
C LYS A 64 19.51 9.18 15.14
N ALA A 65 20.07 10.39 15.08
CA ALA A 65 20.06 11.25 13.87
C ALA A 65 18.66 11.53 13.29
N VAL A 66 17.63 11.55 14.15
CA VAL A 66 16.27 11.94 13.75
C VAL A 66 16.20 13.47 13.66
N ASP A 67 15.46 13.98 12.66
CA ASP A 67 15.27 15.44 12.50
C ASP A 67 14.78 16.09 13.81
N VAL A 68 15.49 17.10 14.25
CA VAL A 68 15.26 17.83 15.51
C VAL A 68 13.83 18.39 15.56
N THR A 69 13.28 18.82 14.42
CA THR A 69 11.93 19.39 14.31
C THR A 69 10.87 18.35 14.64
N ILE A 70 11.00 17.15 14.07
CA ILE A 70 10.09 16.02 14.32
C ILE A 70 10.14 15.61 15.81
N VAL A 71 11.34 15.50 16.36
CA VAL A 71 11.53 15.11 17.76
C VAL A 71 10.92 16.14 18.72
N LYS A 72 11.09 17.44 18.45
CA LYS A 72 10.47 18.52 19.24
C LYS A 72 8.95 18.49 19.16
N PHE A 73 8.40 18.26 17.96
CA PHE A 73 6.96 18.14 17.76
C PHE A 73 6.37 16.96 18.54
N LEU A 74 6.93 15.74 18.38
CA LEU A 74 6.49 14.57 19.13
C LEU A 74 6.58 14.75 20.65
N LYS A 75 7.68 15.34 21.13
CA LYS A 75 7.83 15.68 22.54
C LYS A 75 6.71 16.60 23.02
N SER A 76 6.36 17.62 22.27
CA SER A 76 5.27 18.54 22.62
C SER A 76 3.94 17.83 22.69
N CYS A 77 3.61 16.99 21.70
CA CYS A 77 2.39 16.20 21.68
C CYS A 77 2.29 15.25 22.87
N ILE A 78 3.35 14.47 23.14
CA ILE A 78 3.40 13.52 24.27
C ILE A 78 3.30 14.28 25.61
N ASN A 79 4.03 15.38 25.77
CA ASN A 79 4.02 16.17 27.00
C ASN A 79 2.62 16.74 27.29
N ILE A 80 1.95 17.33 26.29
CA ILE A 80 0.60 17.88 26.43
C ILE A 80 -0.39 16.76 26.75
N SER A 81 -0.36 15.64 26.02
CA SER A 81 -1.27 14.51 26.24
C SER A 81 -1.13 13.92 27.64
N LEU A 82 0.11 13.68 28.10
CA LEU A 82 0.35 13.16 29.45
C LEU A 82 -0.10 14.11 30.56
N LYS A 83 0.08 15.43 30.38
CA LYS A 83 -0.41 16.43 31.33
C LYS A 83 -1.93 16.49 31.36
N CYS A 84 -2.60 16.42 30.22
CA CYS A 84 -4.05 16.35 30.15
C CYS A 84 -4.60 15.10 30.84
N ILE A 85 -4.00 13.93 30.60
CA ILE A 85 -4.39 12.68 31.27
C ILE A 85 -4.20 12.77 32.79
N LEU A 86 -3.07 13.30 33.26
CA LEU A 86 -2.80 13.48 34.66
C LEU A 86 -3.84 14.40 35.32
N LEU A 87 -4.18 15.52 34.67
CA LEU A 87 -5.21 16.45 35.17
C LEU A 87 -6.57 15.74 35.27
N LEU A 88 -6.97 14.97 34.28
CA LEU A 88 -8.24 14.24 34.27
C LEU A 88 -8.29 13.21 35.41
N ILE A 89 -7.21 12.48 35.64
CA ILE A 89 -7.13 11.49 36.73
C ILE A 89 -7.28 12.20 38.12
N ILE A 90 -6.63 13.34 38.28
CA ILE A 90 -6.67 14.06 39.56
C ILE A 90 -8.02 14.73 39.78
N ILE A 91 -8.58 15.40 38.75
CA ILE A 91 -9.87 16.06 38.84
C ILE A 91 -11.00 15.06 39.08
N GLY A 92 -11.02 13.96 38.34
CA GLY A 92 -12.07 12.95 38.44
C GLY A 92 -11.88 11.97 39.60
N GLY A 93 -10.64 11.52 39.86
CA GLY A 93 -10.38 10.50 40.86
C GLY A 93 -10.12 11.04 42.28
N TYR A 94 -9.35 12.14 42.40
CA TYR A 94 -8.98 12.69 43.71
C TYR A 94 -10.01 13.72 44.22
N TRP A 95 -10.52 14.57 43.35
CA TRP A 95 -11.52 15.58 43.73
C TRP A 95 -12.97 15.14 43.52
N ASP A 96 -13.19 13.90 43.06
CA ASP A 96 -14.50 13.28 42.82
C ASP A 96 -15.43 14.13 41.94
N VAL A 97 -14.87 14.86 40.96
CA VAL A 97 -15.62 15.68 40.04
C VAL A 97 -16.17 14.79 38.93
N LYS A 98 -17.48 14.82 38.67
CA LYS A 98 -18.10 14.07 37.59
C LYS A 98 -17.64 14.60 36.24
N LEU A 99 -16.74 13.88 35.56
CA LEU A 99 -16.13 14.25 34.28
C LEU A 99 -16.91 13.70 33.06
N THR A 100 -18.12 13.18 33.25
CA THR A 100 -18.90 12.51 32.18
C THR A 100 -19.05 13.37 30.92
N GLY A 101 -19.39 14.66 31.07
CA GLY A 101 -19.51 15.59 29.93
C GLY A 101 -18.17 15.85 29.24
N LEU A 102 -17.10 16.05 30.04
CA LEU A 102 -15.76 16.27 29.49
C LEU A 102 -15.21 15.02 28.79
N ALA A 103 -15.47 13.84 29.37
CA ALA A 103 -15.10 12.56 28.74
C ALA A 103 -15.80 12.38 27.37
N ALA A 104 -17.08 12.76 27.26
CA ALA A 104 -17.80 12.71 25.99
C ALA A 104 -17.19 13.65 24.93
N ILE A 105 -16.82 14.87 25.33
CA ILE A 105 -16.15 15.84 24.42
C ILE A 105 -14.79 15.30 23.96
N LEU A 106 -13.98 14.76 24.89
CA LEU A 106 -12.66 14.20 24.57
C LEU A 106 -12.77 12.96 23.70
N ALA A 107 -13.77 12.10 23.94
CA ALA A 107 -14.03 10.95 23.08
C ALA A 107 -14.39 11.38 21.66
N SER A 108 -15.28 12.37 21.52
CA SER A 108 -15.66 12.91 20.19
C SER A 108 -14.47 13.56 19.48
N ALA A 109 -13.66 14.34 20.19
CA ALA A 109 -12.43 14.91 19.63
C ALA A 109 -11.42 13.80 19.23
N GLY A 110 -11.29 12.74 20.02
CA GLY A 110 -10.45 11.58 19.72
C GLY A 110 -10.88 10.87 18.44
N VAL A 111 -12.20 10.67 18.25
CA VAL A 111 -12.73 10.10 17.01
C VAL A 111 -12.46 11.01 15.83
N ALA A 112 -12.65 12.32 15.94
CA ALA A 112 -12.39 13.26 14.86
C ALA A 112 -10.88 13.24 14.43
N VAL A 113 -9.97 13.23 15.40
CA VAL A 113 -8.52 13.13 15.15
C VAL A 113 -8.18 11.76 14.55
N GLY A 114 -8.79 10.67 15.03
CA GLY A 114 -8.59 9.33 14.50
C GLY A 114 -9.01 9.22 13.02
N LEU A 115 -10.16 9.79 12.67
CA LEU A 115 -10.63 9.85 11.28
C LEU A 115 -9.72 10.72 10.40
N ALA A 116 -9.24 11.86 10.91
CA ALA A 116 -8.31 12.71 10.18
C ALA A 116 -6.95 12.03 9.91
N LEU A 117 -6.49 11.15 10.79
CA LEU A 117 -5.23 10.41 10.68
C LEU A 117 -5.39 9.01 10.09
N GLN A 118 -6.61 8.58 9.73
CA GLN A 118 -6.92 7.22 9.28
C GLN A 118 -6.00 6.75 8.15
N GLY A 119 -5.77 7.58 7.13
CA GLY A 119 -4.92 7.23 6.00
C GLY A 119 -3.46 7.01 6.39
N SER A 120 -2.90 7.88 7.23
CA SER A 120 -1.53 7.74 7.72
C SER A 120 -1.36 6.52 8.62
N LEU A 121 -2.34 6.27 9.51
CA LEU A 121 -2.31 5.11 10.40
C LEU A 121 -2.45 3.80 9.61
N SER A 122 -3.28 3.77 8.57
CA SER A 122 -3.40 2.63 7.64
C SER A 122 -2.08 2.34 6.93
N ASN A 123 -1.38 3.37 6.46
CA ASN A 123 -0.07 3.21 5.82
C ASN A 123 1.01 2.75 6.79
N PHE A 124 1.01 3.26 8.02
CA PHE A 124 1.91 2.80 9.07
C PHE A 124 1.69 1.32 9.40
N ALA A 125 0.42 0.91 9.61
CA ALA A 125 0.06 -0.48 9.86
C ALA A 125 0.43 -1.37 8.66
N GLY A 126 0.18 -0.90 7.42
CA GLY A 126 0.58 -1.59 6.19
C GLY A 126 2.09 -1.82 6.11
N GLY A 127 2.90 -0.81 6.45
CA GLY A 127 4.36 -0.94 6.51
C GLY A 127 4.82 -1.99 7.52
N PHE A 128 4.21 -1.99 8.70
CA PHE A 128 4.48 -2.99 9.74
C PHE A 128 4.13 -4.42 9.26
N ILE A 129 2.95 -4.59 8.63
CA ILE A 129 2.50 -5.87 8.06
C ILE A 129 3.48 -6.36 6.99
N ILE A 130 3.90 -5.49 6.06
CA ILE A 130 4.85 -5.84 5.00
C ILE A 130 6.19 -6.29 5.58
N LEU A 131 6.73 -5.59 6.57
CA LEU A 131 7.99 -5.93 7.22
C LEU A 131 7.92 -7.23 8.05
N PHE A 132 6.77 -7.52 8.64
CA PHE A 132 6.55 -8.70 9.47
C PHE A 132 6.25 -9.95 8.66
N LEU A 133 5.26 -9.90 7.75
CA LEU A 133 4.84 -11.04 6.93
C LEU A 133 5.71 -11.23 5.69
N ARG A 134 6.40 -10.20 5.22
CA ARG A 134 7.33 -10.19 4.08
C ARG A 134 6.74 -10.80 2.80
N PRO A 135 5.60 -10.33 2.31
CA PRO A 135 5.05 -10.78 1.03
C PRO A 135 6.00 -10.49 -0.13
N PHE A 136 6.88 -9.51 0.03
CA PHE A 136 8.01 -9.17 -0.83
C PHE A 136 9.15 -8.56 0.00
N LYS A 137 10.33 -8.47 -0.59
CA LYS A 137 11.57 -7.94 0.03
C LYS A 137 12.16 -6.83 -0.83
N VAL A 138 13.08 -6.07 -0.26
CA VAL A 138 13.96 -5.19 -1.04
C VAL A 138 14.75 -6.03 -2.03
N GLY A 139 14.76 -5.62 -3.29
CA GLY A 139 15.34 -6.33 -4.43
C GLY A 139 14.36 -7.19 -5.23
N ASP A 140 13.15 -7.47 -4.72
CA ASP A 140 12.13 -8.19 -5.48
C ASP A 140 11.53 -7.30 -6.58
N TYR A 141 11.27 -7.88 -7.75
CA TYR A 141 10.50 -7.25 -8.81
C TYR A 141 9.03 -7.57 -8.62
N ILE A 142 8.21 -6.55 -8.40
CA ILE A 142 6.79 -6.67 -8.09
C ILE A 142 5.93 -5.82 -9.02
N GLN A 143 4.66 -6.23 -9.16
CA GLN A 143 3.63 -5.43 -9.81
C GLN A 143 2.47 -5.25 -8.82
N ALA A 144 2.13 -4.01 -8.52
CA ALA A 144 1.06 -3.64 -7.59
C ALA A 144 0.53 -2.24 -7.88
N ALA A 145 -0.74 -1.99 -7.60
CA ALA A 145 -1.39 -0.68 -7.77
C ALA A 145 -1.23 -0.05 -9.17
N GLY A 146 -1.13 -0.88 -10.21
CA GLY A 146 -0.94 -0.43 -11.61
C GLY A 146 0.50 -0.08 -11.97
N PHE A 147 1.46 -0.25 -11.08
CA PHE A 147 2.89 -0.04 -11.31
C PHE A 147 3.68 -1.34 -11.19
N GLU A 148 4.82 -1.39 -11.86
CA GLU A 148 5.77 -2.50 -11.74
C GLU A 148 7.20 -1.97 -11.58
N GLY A 149 8.02 -2.67 -10.81
CA GLY A 149 9.39 -2.28 -10.57
C GLY A 149 10.08 -3.10 -9.48
N THR A 150 11.35 -2.84 -9.31
CA THR A 150 12.17 -3.44 -8.25
C THR A 150 11.98 -2.66 -6.95
N VAL A 151 11.72 -3.35 -5.85
CA VAL A 151 11.61 -2.74 -4.52
C VAL A 151 12.98 -2.24 -4.08
N GLU A 152 13.15 -0.93 -3.98
CA GLU A 152 14.39 -0.30 -3.49
C GLU A 152 14.37 -0.13 -1.97
N GLN A 153 13.22 0.29 -1.44
CA GLN A 153 13.11 0.59 -0.01
C GLN A 153 11.68 0.37 0.48
N ILE A 154 11.55 -0.21 1.66
CA ILE A 154 10.31 -0.28 2.42
C ILE A 154 10.41 0.72 3.56
N GLY A 155 9.74 1.87 3.41
CA GLY A 155 9.67 2.92 4.42
C GLY A 155 8.53 2.71 5.40
N VAL A 156 8.35 3.65 6.33
CA VAL A 156 7.31 3.59 7.37
C VAL A 156 5.90 3.72 6.78
N PHE A 157 5.73 4.60 5.78
CA PHE A 157 4.42 4.90 5.18
C PHE A 157 4.34 4.50 3.70
N TYR A 158 5.46 4.45 3.01
CA TYR A 158 5.58 4.22 1.58
C TYR A 158 6.64 3.17 1.28
N THR A 159 6.41 2.39 0.25
CA THR A 159 7.41 1.53 -0.38
C THR A 159 7.82 2.16 -1.70
N ASN A 160 9.13 2.23 -1.95
CA ASN A 160 9.73 2.80 -3.14
C ASN A 160 10.05 1.68 -4.13
N LEU A 161 9.63 1.85 -5.39
CA LEU A 161 9.96 0.97 -6.50
C LEU A 161 10.77 1.73 -7.54
N ALA A 162 11.80 1.11 -8.09
CA ALA A 162 12.45 1.56 -9.32
C ALA A 162 11.84 0.82 -10.51
N THR A 163 11.31 1.55 -11.47
CA THR A 163 10.85 0.97 -12.75
C THR A 163 12.04 0.57 -13.63
N ILE A 164 11.79 -0.22 -14.68
CA ILE A 164 12.85 -0.66 -15.62
C ILE A 164 13.55 0.55 -16.29
N ASP A 165 12.82 1.64 -16.51
CA ASP A 165 13.36 2.91 -17.04
C ASP A 165 13.88 3.86 -15.94
N ASN A 166 14.14 3.33 -14.75
CA ASN A 166 14.77 4.01 -13.60
C ASN A 166 13.96 5.20 -13.04
N LYS A 167 12.64 5.12 -13.07
CA LYS A 167 11.77 6.07 -12.38
C LYS A 167 11.46 5.59 -10.97
N LEU A 168 11.40 6.52 -10.01
CA LEU A 168 10.98 6.24 -8.65
C LEU A 168 9.45 6.29 -8.54
N VAL A 169 8.85 5.19 -8.12
CA VAL A 169 7.43 5.11 -7.80
C VAL A 169 7.28 4.90 -6.30
N MET A 170 6.54 5.78 -5.63
CA MET A 170 6.25 5.70 -4.21
C MET A 170 4.82 5.22 -4.00
N ILE A 171 4.64 4.02 -3.48
CA ILE A 171 3.32 3.41 -3.24
C ILE A 171 3.02 3.42 -1.74
N PRO A 172 1.84 3.92 -1.31
CA PRO A 172 1.44 3.86 0.10
C PRO A 172 1.38 2.41 0.60
N ASN A 173 1.97 2.13 1.76
CA ASN A 173 2.03 0.76 2.30
C ASN A 173 0.65 0.15 2.56
N GLY A 174 -0.34 0.97 2.95
CA GLY A 174 -1.72 0.52 3.11
C GLY A 174 -2.32 -0.04 1.82
N THR A 175 -1.98 0.55 0.67
CA THR A 175 -2.41 0.05 -0.65
C THR A 175 -1.76 -1.31 -0.96
N LEU A 176 -0.46 -1.46 -0.67
CA LEU A 176 0.27 -2.71 -0.91
C LEU A 176 -0.16 -3.84 0.02
N SER A 177 -0.41 -3.53 1.30
CA SER A 177 -0.79 -4.55 2.30
C SER A 177 -2.23 -5.06 2.14
N ASN A 178 -3.13 -4.22 1.62
CA ASN A 178 -4.55 -4.54 1.47
C ASN A 178 -4.94 -4.91 0.02
N GLY A 179 -4.05 -4.64 -0.95
CA GLY A 179 -4.28 -4.90 -2.36
C GLY A 179 -3.69 -6.22 -2.85
N SER A 180 -4.09 -6.61 -4.06
CA SER A 180 -3.42 -7.70 -4.77
C SER A 180 -2.09 -7.23 -5.32
N LEU A 181 -1.06 -8.06 -5.20
CA LEU A 181 0.24 -7.84 -5.80
C LEU A 181 0.75 -9.10 -6.51
N ILE A 182 1.56 -8.94 -7.52
CA ILE A 182 2.29 -10.02 -8.18
C ILE A 182 3.76 -9.85 -7.81
N ASN A 183 4.35 -10.87 -7.18
CA ASN A 183 5.78 -10.92 -6.91
C ASN A 183 6.44 -11.88 -7.89
N TYR A 184 7.14 -11.33 -8.87
CA TYR A 184 7.84 -12.10 -9.91
C TYR A 184 9.11 -12.77 -9.37
N SER A 185 9.68 -12.27 -8.28
CA SER A 185 10.93 -12.78 -7.69
C SER A 185 10.72 -13.85 -6.61
N ALA A 186 9.48 -14.03 -6.15
CA ALA A 186 9.18 -14.94 -5.04
C ALA A 186 9.39 -16.43 -5.39
N LYS A 187 9.34 -16.79 -6.67
CA LYS A 187 9.54 -18.16 -7.16
C LYS A 187 10.87 -18.27 -7.91
N GLU A 188 11.55 -19.39 -7.74
CA GLU A 188 12.84 -19.64 -8.42
C GLU A 188 12.68 -19.83 -9.93
N THR A 189 11.52 -20.36 -10.35
CA THR A 189 11.24 -20.63 -11.75
C THR A 189 10.02 -19.85 -12.22
N ARG A 190 10.04 -19.49 -13.51
CA ARG A 190 8.95 -18.79 -14.17
C ARG A 190 8.68 -19.44 -15.53
N ARG A 191 7.42 -19.40 -16.00
CA ARG A 191 7.06 -19.94 -17.31
C ARG A 191 7.07 -18.82 -18.36
N VAL A 192 7.77 -19.05 -19.43
CA VAL A 192 7.75 -18.23 -20.63
C VAL A 192 6.65 -18.80 -21.53
N ASP A 193 5.68 -17.97 -21.89
CA ASP A 193 4.57 -18.31 -22.77
C ASP A 193 4.71 -17.48 -24.03
N LEU A 194 4.92 -18.13 -25.19
CA LEU A 194 5.02 -17.50 -26.49
C LEU A 194 3.99 -18.09 -27.47
N VAL A 195 3.62 -17.31 -28.46
CA VAL A 195 2.71 -17.74 -29.53
C VAL A 195 3.38 -17.43 -30.85
N PHE A 196 3.40 -18.45 -31.74
CA PHE A 196 3.95 -18.35 -33.06
C PHE A 196 2.87 -18.70 -34.10
N SER A 197 2.61 -17.78 -35.02
CA SER A 197 1.60 -17.92 -36.07
C SER A 197 2.21 -18.49 -37.31
N VAL A 198 1.55 -19.48 -37.92
CA VAL A 198 1.95 -20.09 -39.20
C VAL A 198 0.79 -20.10 -40.21
N SER A 199 1.09 -20.24 -41.50
CA SER A 199 0.08 -20.34 -42.55
C SER A 199 -0.76 -21.62 -42.39
N TYR A 200 -2.00 -21.58 -42.89
CA TYR A 200 -2.86 -22.76 -43.02
C TYR A 200 -2.27 -23.84 -43.94
N ASP A 201 -1.42 -23.46 -44.88
CA ASP A 201 -0.75 -24.37 -45.81
C ASP A 201 0.49 -25.05 -45.16
N SER A 202 0.87 -24.67 -43.96
CA SER A 202 2.03 -25.25 -43.25
C SER A 202 1.73 -26.65 -42.72
N ASP A 203 2.73 -27.55 -42.87
CA ASP A 203 2.68 -28.87 -42.23
C ASP A 203 2.82 -28.74 -40.68
N LEU A 204 1.73 -29.02 -39.98
CA LEU A 204 1.66 -28.90 -38.52
C LEU A 204 2.62 -29.84 -37.79
N LEU A 205 2.94 -31.03 -38.34
CA LEU A 205 3.89 -31.96 -37.78
C LEU A 205 5.31 -31.41 -37.90
N LYS A 206 5.62 -30.81 -39.04
CA LYS A 206 6.90 -30.14 -39.29
C LYS A 206 7.08 -28.94 -38.32
N VAL A 207 6.07 -28.08 -38.21
CA VAL A 207 6.08 -26.93 -37.28
C VAL A 207 6.35 -27.40 -35.85
N ARG A 208 5.61 -28.38 -35.36
CA ARG A 208 5.77 -28.92 -34.00
C ARG A 208 7.17 -29.50 -33.77
N ARG A 209 7.72 -30.23 -34.77
CA ARG A 209 9.06 -30.80 -34.69
C ARG A 209 10.12 -29.70 -34.61
N VAL A 210 10.04 -28.68 -35.44
CA VAL A 210 10.98 -27.55 -35.47
C VAL A 210 10.95 -26.79 -34.14
N LEU A 211 9.77 -26.46 -33.63
CA LEU A 211 9.61 -25.81 -32.33
C LEU A 211 10.19 -26.66 -31.20
N LYS A 212 9.96 -27.99 -31.24
CA LYS A 212 10.53 -28.91 -30.25
C LYS A 212 12.05 -28.95 -30.30
N GLU A 213 12.64 -29.03 -31.50
CA GLU A 213 14.10 -29.03 -31.66
C GLU A 213 14.74 -27.76 -31.09
N ILE A 214 14.11 -26.57 -31.29
CA ILE A 214 14.61 -25.31 -30.76
C ILE A 214 14.57 -25.34 -29.22
N VAL A 215 13.44 -25.75 -28.65
CA VAL A 215 13.24 -25.83 -27.21
C VAL A 215 14.22 -26.83 -26.56
N ASP A 216 14.38 -28.02 -27.14
CA ASP A 216 15.26 -29.08 -26.61
C ASP A 216 16.76 -28.70 -26.66
N LYS A 217 17.16 -27.87 -27.64
CA LYS A 217 18.55 -27.39 -27.78
C LYS A 217 18.88 -26.22 -26.87
N HIS A 218 17.88 -25.53 -26.33
CA HIS A 218 18.10 -24.33 -25.54
C HIS A 218 18.53 -24.66 -24.11
N LYS A 219 19.76 -24.32 -23.72
CA LYS A 219 20.40 -24.74 -22.47
C LYS A 219 19.74 -24.21 -21.18
N LEU A 220 19.06 -23.06 -21.26
CA LEU A 220 18.43 -22.40 -20.12
C LEU A 220 17.00 -22.86 -19.86
N ILE A 221 16.42 -23.66 -20.75
CA ILE A 221 15.09 -24.23 -20.62
C ILE A 221 15.16 -25.47 -19.70
N LEU A 222 14.29 -25.48 -18.70
CA LEU A 222 14.16 -26.59 -17.79
C LEU A 222 13.36 -27.73 -18.44
N GLN A 223 13.87 -28.95 -18.32
CA GLN A 223 13.20 -30.16 -18.83
C GLN A 223 12.07 -30.65 -17.92
N LYS A 224 12.02 -30.15 -16.69
CA LYS A 224 10.94 -30.44 -15.72
C LYS A 224 10.47 -29.13 -15.07
N PRO A 225 9.19 -28.79 -15.14
CA PRO A 225 8.12 -29.49 -15.90
C PRO A 225 8.36 -29.50 -17.41
N GLU A 226 7.83 -30.54 -18.10
CA GLU A 226 8.05 -30.72 -19.54
C GLU A 226 7.54 -29.52 -20.35
N PRO A 227 8.32 -29.04 -21.34
CA PRO A 227 7.88 -28.00 -22.26
C PRO A 227 6.60 -28.42 -23.01
N PHE A 228 5.67 -27.50 -23.14
CA PHE A 228 4.44 -27.74 -23.89
C PHE A 228 4.44 -26.97 -25.22
N ILE A 229 4.15 -27.69 -26.31
CA ILE A 229 3.98 -27.14 -27.65
C ILE A 229 2.68 -27.65 -28.26
N GLY A 230 1.77 -26.74 -28.60
CA GLY A 230 0.48 -27.12 -29.13
C GLY A 230 -0.19 -26.01 -29.93
N LEU A 231 -1.08 -26.42 -30.85
CA LEU A 231 -1.98 -25.50 -31.55
C LEU A 231 -2.98 -24.95 -30.53
N ILE A 232 -3.11 -23.61 -30.44
CA ILE A 232 -3.98 -22.95 -29.46
C ILE A 232 -5.16 -22.22 -30.12
N HIS A 233 -4.94 -21.64 -31.32
CA HIS A 233 -5.97 -20.91 -32.06
C HIS A 233 -5.90 -21.19 -33.57
N GLN A 234 -7.09 -21.16 -34.20
CA GLN A 234 -7.28 -21.11 -35.64
C GLN A 234 -7.92 -19.76 -35.96
N ASN A 235 -7.09 -18.79 -36.34
CA ASN A 235 -7.52 -17.43 -36.65
C ASN A 235 -7.94 -17.29 -38.11
N ALA A 236 -8.45 -16.10 -38.49
CA ALA A 236 -8.89 -15.83 -39.86
C ALA A 236 -7.79 -16.04 -40.92
N SER A 237 -6.50 -15.84 -40.59
CA SER A 237 -5.39 -15.92 -41.53
C SER A 237 -4.20 -16.74 -41.04
N SER A 238 -4.25 -17.30 -39.81
CA SER A 238 -3.13 -18.02 -39.21
C SER A 238 -3.57 -19.13 -38.29
N LEU A 239 -2.67 -20.09 -38.12
CA LEU A 239 -2.72 -21.11 -37.09
C LEU A 239 -1.70 -20.76 -36.01
N ASP A 240 -2.14 -20.61 -34.75
CA ASP A 240 -1.27 -20.17 -33.66
C ASP A 240 -0.80 -21.36 -32.83
N PHE A 241 0.52 -21.54 -32.77
CA PHE A 241 1.17 -22.49 -31.88
C PHE A 241 1.62 -21.80 -30.60
N THR A 242 1.23 -22.34 -29.45
CA THR A 242 1.80 -21.88 -28.17
C THR A 242 3.00 -22.73 -27.78
N VAL A 243 4.04 -22.06 -27.31
CA VAL A 243 5.25 -22.66 -26.71
C VAL A 243 5.32 -22.20 -25.28
N ARG A 244 5.25 -23.14 -24.32
CA ARG A 244 5.32 -22.87 -22.88
C ARG A 244 6.49 -23.60 -22.30
N VAL A 245 7.47 -22.85 -21.81
CA VAL A 245 8.72 -23.41 -21.25
C VAL A 245 9.00 -22.84 -19.88
N TRP A 246 9.57 -23.66 -19.01
CA TRP A 246 9.98 -23.24 -17.68
C TRP A 246 11.45 -22.90 -17.65
N VAL A 247 11.79 -21.78 -17.00
CA VAL A 247 13.14 -21.26 -16.90
C VAL A 247 13.40 -20.77 -15.47
N LYS A 248 14.67 -20.58 -15.11
CA LYS A 248 14.99 -19.83 -13.89
C LYS A 248 14.51 -18.39 -14.05
N ASN A 249 14.07 -17.79 -12.96
CA ASN A 249 13.53 -16.43 -12.99
C ASN A 249 14.54 -15.41 -13.57
N SER A 250 15.82 -15.57 -13.28
CA SER A 250 16.91 -14.74 -13.84
C SER A 250 17.02 -14.79 -15.36
N ASP A 251 16.62 -15.91 -15.96
CA ASP A 251 16.85 -16.20 -17.37
C ASP A 251 15.61 -15.92 -18.23
N TYR A 252 14.52 -15.42 -17.61
CA TYR A 252 13.23 -15.24 -18.24
C TYR A 252 13.31 -14.41 -19.53
N TRP A 253 13.87 -13.22 -19.44
CA TRP A 253 13.95 -12.32 -20.59
C TRP A 253 14.95 -12.79 -21.64
N THR A 254 16.04 -13.40 -21.25
CA THR A 254 17.01 -14.00 -22.16
C THR A 254 16.35 -15.09 -23.01
N VAL A 255 15.68 -16.05 -22.37
CA VAL A 255 15.00 -17.12 -23.09
C VAL A 255 13.82 -16.59 -23.92
N TYR A 256 13.11 -15.58 -23.42
CA TYR A 256 12.00 -14.95 -24.14
C TYR A 256 12.45 -14.40 -25.50
N PHE A 257 13.51 -13.60 -25.53
CA PHE A 257 14.04 -13.01 -26.76
C PHE A 257 14.76 -14.02 -27.64
N ASP A 258 15.55 -14.91 -27.04
CA ASP A 258 16.25 -15.97 -27.78
C ASP A 258 15.28 -16.88 -28.54
N LEU A 259 14.15 -17.24 -27.93
CA LEU A 259 13.14 -18.06 -28.58
C LEU A 259 12.43 -17.31 -29.72
N LEU A 260 12.12 -16.03 -29.56
CA LEU A 260 11.51 -15.23 -30.63
C LEU A 260 12.41 -15.19 -31.87
N GLU A 261 13.70 -14.92 -31.67
CA GLU A 261 14.67 -14.84 -32.76
C GLU A 261 14.97 -16.20 -33.37
N SER A 262 15.22 -17.21 -32.54
CA SER A 262 15.53 -18.55 -33.01
C SER A 262 14.40 -19.19 -33.79
N VAL A 263 13.16 -18.99 -33.36
CA VAL A 263 11.99 -19.53 -34.11
C VAL A 263 11.84 -18.84 -35.42
N LYS A 264 12.00 -17.51 -35.49
CA LYS A 264 11.92 -16.79 -36.80
C LYS A 264 12.98 -17.28 -37.77
N ASN A 265 14.23 -17.38 -37.33
CA ASN A 265 15.33 -17.84 -38.19
C ASN A 265 15.12 -19.29 -38.66
N ARG A 266 14.69 -20.19 -37.77
CA ARG A 266 14.43 -21.59 -38.15
C ARG A 266 13.20 -21.76 -39.04
N PHE A 267 12.17 -20.94 -38.87
CA PHE A 267 11.02 -20.96 -39.75
C PHE A 267 11.40 -20.55 -41.18
N ASP A 268 12.27 -19.55 -41.34
CA ASP A 268 12.79 -19.14 -42.65
C ASP A 268 13.63 -20.25 -43.28
N GLU A 269 14.55 -20.88 -42.53
CA GLU A 269 15.37 -22.00 -43.00
C GLU A 269 14.52 -23.21 -43.45
N GLU A 270 13.47 -23.49 -42.72
CA GLU A 270 12.61 -24.65 -42.95
C GLU A 270 11.42 -24.33 -43.90
N HIS A 271 11.38 -23.12 -44.48
CA HIS A 271 10.28 -22.66 -45.35
C HIS A 271 8.91 -22.85 -44.68
N ILE A 272 8.78 -22.44 -43.44
CA ILE A 272 7.52 -22.36 -42.70
C ILE A 272 7.06 -20.91 -42.77
N ASP A 273 5.97 -20.67 -43.48
CA ASP A 273 5.48 -19.33 -43.72
C ASP A 273 4.77 -18.74 -42.52
N ILE A 274 5.15 -17.49 -42.17
CA ILE A 274 4.43 -16.63 -41.27
C ILE A 274 3.49 -15.76 -42.08
N PRO A 275 2.17 -15.98 -42.02
CA PRO A 275 1.26 -15.38 -43.00
C PRO A 275 1.03 -13.90 -42.69
N TYR A 276 0.95 -13.11 -43.74
CA TYR A 276 0.32 -11.80 -43.70
C TYR A 276 -1.20 -11.95 -43.63
N PRO A 277 -1.97 -10.91 -43.27
CA PRO A 277 -3.42 -10.94 -43.35
C PRO A 277 -3.88 -11.35 -44.72
N GLN A 278 -4.69 -12.42 -44.81
CA GLN A 278 -5.22 -12.96 -46.07
C GLN A 278 -6.63 -12.42 -46.29
N MET A 279 -6.99 -12.22 -47.57
CA MET A 279 -8.33 -11.79 -47.99
C MET A 279 -8.74 -12.49 -49.26
N ASP A 280 -9.88 -13.19 -49.26
CA ASP A 280 -10.49 -13.75 -50.43
C ASP A 280 -11.31 -12.68 -51.16
N LEU A 281 -10.93 -12.37 -52.41
CA LEU A 281 -11.60 -11.40 -53.27
C LEU A 281 -12.48 -12.12 -54.29
N HIS A 282 -13.80 -12.09 -54.11
CA HIS A 282 -14.77 -12.57 -55.08
C HIS A 282 -15.17 -11.44 -56.07
N LEU A 283 -14.50 -11.36 -57.20
CA LEU A 283 -14.82 -10.38 -58.25
C LEU A 283 -16.05 -10.84 -59.06
N LYS A 284 -17.21 -10.27 -58.81
CA LYS A 284 -18.42 -10.50 -59.59
C LYS A 284 -18.51 -9.47 -60.71
N ASN A 285 -18.45 -9.95 -61.99
CA ASN A 285 -18.69 -9.18 -63.21
C ASN A 285 -17.81 -7.93 -63.38
N ILE A 286 -16.52 -8.15 -63.72
CA ILE A 286 -15.71 -7.10 -64.30
C ILE A 286 -16.14 -7.09 -65.83
N LYS A 287 -17.11 -6.21 -66.20
CA LYS A 287 -17.27 -5.86 -67.63
C LYS A 287 -15.98 -5.17 -68.03
N ALA A 288 -15.27 -5.77 -69.01
CA ALA A 288 -14.12 -5.13 -69.64
C ALA A 288 -14.55 -3.76 -70.15
N VAL A 289 -14.03 -2.70 -69.61
CA VAL A 289 -14.22 -1.35 -70.14
C VAL A 289 -13.31 -1.25 -71.38
N SER A 290 -13.90 -1.40 -72.61
CA SER A 290 -13.19 -1.12 -73.83
C SER A 290 -12.95 0.40 -73.87
N TYR A 291 -11.71 0.80 -73.79
CA TYR A 291 -11.33 2.18 -74.10
C TYR A 291 -11.37 2.36 -75.58
N THR A 292 -12.46 2.94 -76.15
CA THR A 292 -12.48 3.49 -77.49
C THR A 292 -11.60 4.76 -77.47
N HIS A 293 -10.46 4.65 -78.20
CA HIS A 293 -9.62 5.81 -78.48
C HIS A 293 -10.43 6.82 -79.25
N LEU A 294 -10.81 7.92 -78.66
CA LEU A 294 -11.26 9.11 -79.39
C LEU A 294 -10.03 9.65 -80.15
N ARG A 295 -10.01 9.44 -81.53
CA ARG A 295 -9.10 10.18 -82.39
C ARG A 295 -9.45 11.65 -82.29
N ALA A 296 -8.46 12.44 -81.84
CA ALA A 296 -8.53 13.89 -82.02
C ALA A 296 -8.57 14.20 -83.53
N HIS A 297 -9.63 14.86 -83.98
CA HIS A 297 -9.66 15.50 -85.27
C HIS A 297 -8.83 16.77 -85.19
N GLU A 298 -7.72 16.77 -85.92
CA GLU A 298 -7.03 18.00 -86.31
C GLU A 298 -7.88 18.73 -87.37
N THR A 299 -8.22 19.98 -87.11
CA THR A 299 -8.41 21.03 -88.06
C THR A 299 -7.82 22.32 -87.55
#